data_768bdf5c72589d7332aa4d6154c994fd
#
_entry.id   768bdf5c72589d7332aa4d6154c994fd
#
_cell.length_a   1.000
_cell.length_b   1.000
_cell.length_c   1.000
_cell.angle_alpha   90.00
_cell.angle_beta   90.00
_cell.angle_gamma   90.00
#
_symmetry.space_group_name_H-M   'P 1'
#
loop_
_entity.id
_entity.type
_entity.pdbx_description
1 polymer ?
#
loop_
_entity_poly.entity_id
_entity_poly.type
_entity_poly.pdbx_seq_one_letter_code
_entity_poly.pdbx_strand_id
1 'polypeptide(L)'
;YARSTGKPGVVIATSGPGATNLVTGIATAYLDSVPLIAITGNVPSSQIGTDSFQEIDITGITLPITKHNYFVGSVETLADTLREAFSLAISGRPGPVLIDVPKDIQIAECEYIQMPAVIPTAKSAAKQSRIISAAECINSAKRPYIYFGGGLIAADAAEEMLELAEKIDAPIGCSLMGLSGVPTSHPRFLGMQGMHGHYASSMAMHKADCIIALGNRFNDRVTGNREKFAVGAKIIHIDIDGAELSKTVPVAHGLRGDVKLTLQQLLPLLSEKKNDEWQDEIARFRREEEETLDKRPGLTPRNALLALNRYLGENTPVATDVGQHQMWAAQTLSFKNSRRFISSGGLGTMGFGLGAAIGAAFGTGERSVLVTGDGSFGMCLNELATAVSQNVPLVILMLNNGVLGMVRQWQTLFFDKHYSNTILDRKTDFVALSRAFGADGTRADTLEELE
;
A
#
# COMPACT_ATOMS: atom_id res chain seq x y z
N TYR A 1 0.59 10.71 3.95
CA TYR A 1 1.82 11.49 3.74
C TYR A 1 2.99 10.61 3.32
N ALA A 2 3.39 9.63 4.15
CA ALA A 2 4.59 8.81 3.92
C ALA A 2 4.53 8.01 2.60
N ARG A 3 3.36 7.48 2.24
CA ARG A 3 3.17 6.74 0.98
C ARG A 3 3.37 7.61 -0.26
N SER A 4 2.85 8.84 -0.24
CA SER A 4 2.92 9.77 -1.38
C SER A 4 4.29 10.44 -1.54
N THR A 5 5.03 10.64 -0.44
CA THR A 5 6.32 11.35 -0.42
C THR A 5 7.53 10.44 -0.32
N GLY A 6 7.39 9.24 0.23
CA GLY A 6 8.51 8.37 0.60
C GLY A 6 9.24 8.78 1.88
N LYS A 7 8.81 9.85 2.56
CA LYS A 7 9.39 10.35 3.82
C LYS A 7 8.60 9.80 5.01
N PRO A 8 9.19 9.66 6.21
CA PRO A 8 8.45 9.26 7.40
C PRO A 8 7.30 10.23 7.70
N GLY A 9 6.12 9.68 8.03
CA GLY A 9 5.04 10.43 8.64
C GLY A 9 5.32 10.62 10.13
N VAL A 10 4.81 11.71 10.72
CA VAL A 10 4.87 11.93 12.18
C VAL A 10 3.46 12.16 12.69
N VAL A 11 3.11 11.49 13.78
CA VAL A 11 1.86 11.69 14.49
C VAL A 11 2.16 11.87 15.98
N ILE A 12 1.47 12.83 16.60
CA ILE A 12 1.60 13.12 18.04
C ILE A 12 0.21 13.00 18.66
N ALA A 13 0.11 12.28 19.78
CA ALA A 13 -1.14 12.12 20.51
C ALA A 13 -0.90 12.19 22.01
N THR A 14 -1.93 12.61 22.75
CA THR A 14 -1.93 12.58 24.21
C THR A 14 -1.98 11.13 24.73
N SER A 15 -1.75 10.95 26.02
CA SER A 15 -1.86 9.68 26.73
C SER A 15 -3.26 9.05 26.66
N GLY A 16 -3.38 7.83 27.11
CA GLY A 16 -4.66 7.12 27.24
C GLY A 16 -5.40 6.98 25.91
N PRO A 17 -6.62 7.50 25.78
CA PRO A 17 -7.44 7.31 24.57
C PRO A 17 -6.83 7.97 23.33
N GLY A 18 -6.04 9.04 23.47
CA GLY A 18 -5.31 9.64 22.35
C GLY A 18 -4.30 8.66 21.76
N ALA A 19 -3.49 8.04 22.61
CA ALA A 19 -2.52 7.03 22.21
C ALA A 19 -3.19 5.77 21.64
N THR A 20 -4.23 5.25 22.28
CA THR A 20 -4.92 4.03 21.82
C THR A 20 -5.65 4.22 20.48
N ASN A 21 -6.12 5.43 20.17
CA ASN A 21 -6.71 5.73 18.86
C ASN A 21 -5.72 5.62 17.69
N LEU A 22 -4.40 5.64 17.95
CA LEU A 22 -3.38 5.46 16.92
C LEU A 22 -3.16 3.98 16.53
N VAL A 23 -3.60 3.03 17.35
CA VAL A 23 -3.27 1.59 17.23
C VAL A 23 -3.60 1.04 15.84
N THR A 24 -4.81 1.28 15.34
CA THR A 24 -5.22 0.81 14.00
C THR A 24 -4.36 1.46 12.89
N GLY A 25 -4.05 2.75 13.01
CA GLY A 25 -3.19 3.46 12.05
C GLY A 25 -1.76 2.92 12.06
N ILE A 26 -1.19 2.66 13.25
CA ILE A 26 0.13 2.05 13.42
C ILE A 26 0.16 0.64 12.82
N ALA A 27 -0.85 -0.19 13.11
CA ALA A 27 -0.96 -1.54 12.56
C ALA A 27 -1.08 -1.53 11.02
N THR A 28 -1.82 -0.59 10.46
CA THR A 28 -1.92 -0.38 9.00
C THR A 28 -0.55 -0.02 8.42
N ALA A 29 0.17 0.90 9.05
CA ALA A 29 1.52 1.29 8.63
C ALA A 29 2.51 0.11 8.71
N TYR A 30 2.43 -0.70 9.77
CA TYR A 30 3.27 -1.89 9.95
C TYR A 30 3.05 -2.92 8.85
N LEU A 31 1.79 -3.29 8.62
CA LEU A 31 1.47 -4.29 7.60
C LEU A 31 1.75 -3.82 6.17
N ASP A 32 1.68 -2.53 5.90
CA ASP A 32 1.99 -1.95 4.59
C ASP A 32 3.44 -1.47 4.45
N SER A 33 4.28 -1.69 5.48
CA SER A 33 5.70 -1.27 5.49
C SER A 33 5.88 0.22 5.25
N VAL A 34 5.07 1.04 5.94
CA VAL A 34 5.07 2.50 5.83
C VAL A 34 5.88 3.09 6.99
N PRO A 35 6.89 3.94 6.72
CA PRO A 35 7.65 4.58 7.78
C PRO A 35 6.79 5.62 8.52
N LEU A 36 6.62 5.44 9.82
CA LEU A 36 5.82 6.29 10.68
C LEU A 36 6.51 6.47 12.03
N ILE A 37 6.54 7.69 12.55
CA ILE A 37 6.94 7.99 13.92
C ILE A 37 5.69 8.37 14.70
N ALA A 38 5.33 7.57 15.70
CA ALA A 38 4.23 7.85 16.61
C ALA A 38 4.80 8.33 17.95
N ILE A 39 4.50 9.57 18.32
CA ILE A 39 4.93 10.15 19.60
C ILE A 39 3.69 10.24 20.49
N THR A 40 3.72 9.55 21.63
CA THR A 40 2.63 9.55 22.61
C THR A 40 3.06 10.21 23.90
N GLY A 41 2.15 10.95 24.50
CA GLY A 41 2.32 11.38 25.87
C GLY A 41 1.98 10.25 26.84
N ASN A 42 2.54 10.34 28.08
CA ASN A 42 2.17 9.47 29.18
C ASN A 42 2.03 10.28 30.46
N VAL A 43 1.46 9.68 31.52
CA VAL A 43 1.42 10.25 32.86
C VAL A 43 2.85 10.49 33.38
N PRO A 44 3.05 11.33 34.44
CA PRO A 44 4.39 11.49 35.04
C PRO A 44 5.00 10.13 35.41
N SER A 45 6.30 9.98 35.29
CA SER A 45 7.03 8.74 35.58
C SER A 45 6.73 8.17 36.96
N SER A 46 6.51 9.05 37.95
CA SER A 46 6.15 8.65 39.31
C SER A 46 4.75 8.07 39.49
N GLN A 47 3.90 8.20 38.49
CA GLN A 47 2.52 7.71 38.47
C GLN A 47 2.32 6.45 37.65
N ILE A 48 3.34 6.02 36.92
CA ILE A 48 3.25 4.80 36.07
C ILE A 48 3.12 3.57 36.98
N GLY A 49 2.16 2.70 36.64
CA GLY A 49 1.83 1.50 37.42
C GLY A 49 0.92 1.75 38.62
N THR A 50 0.27 2.92 38.67
CA THR A 50 -0.62 3.28 39.78
C THR A 50 -2.09 3.45 39.39
N ASP A 51 -2.46 3.02 38.18
CA ASP A 51 -3.80 3.19 37.58
C ASP A 51 -4.23 4.68 37.50
N SER A 52 -3.28 5.56 37.21
CA SER A 52 -3.52 6.99 37.09
C SER A 52 -4.48 7.32 35.93
N PHE A 53 -5.17 8.46 36.03
CA PHE A 53 -6.07 8.93 34.98
C PHE A 53 -5.37 9.03 33.63
N GLN A 54 -5.90 8.34 32.62
CA GLN A 54 -5.37 8.21 31.25
C GLN A 54 -3.99 7.53 31.16
N GLU A 55 -3.59 6.78 32.15
CA GLU A 55 -2.46 5.88 32.06
C GLU A 55 -2.79 4.69 31.15
N ILE A 56 -1.88 4.33 30.27
CA ILE A 56 -1.95 3.12 29.44
C ILE A 56 -0.55 2.66 29.05
N ASP A 57 -0.30 1.37 29.09
CA ASP A 57 0.92 0.79 28.52
C ASP A 57 0.82 0.72 26.98
N ILE A 58 1.02 1.87 26.34
CA ILE A 58 0.97 1.96 24.88
C ILE A 58 2.13 1.22 24.22
N THR A 59 3.27 1.11 24.89
CA THR A 59 4.44 0.36 24.38
C THR A 59 4.13 -1.12 24.31
N GLY A 60 3.52 -1.69 25.35
CA GLY A 60 3.05 -3.07 25.35
C GLY A 60 1.98 -3.35 24.30
N ILE A 61 0.99 -2.45 24.17
CA ILE A 61 -0.08 -2.57 23.15
C ILE A 61 0.48 -2.56 21.73
N THR A 62 1.48 -1.73 21.45
CA THR A 62 1.99 -1.54 20.09
C THR A 62 3.20 -2.41 19.75
N LEU A 63 3.73 -3.18 20.71
CA LEU A 63 4.89 -4.05 20.50
C LEU A 63 4.79 -4.94 19.25
N PRO A 64 3.67 -5.63 18.98
CA PRO A 64 3.56 -6.54 17.82
C PRO A 64 3.32 -5.81 16.48
N ILE A 65 3.06 -4.50 16.50
CA ILE A 65 2.68 -3.71 15.31
C ILE A 65 3.65 -2.56 15.02
N THR A 66 4.83 -2.57 15.64
CA THR A 66 5.90 -1.58 15.42
C THR A 66 7.22 -2.26 15.13
N LYS A 67 8.15 -1.54 14.54
CA LYS A 67 9.54 -2.01 14.43
C LYS A 67 10.26 -1.92 15.76
N HIS A 68 9.95 -0.90 16.53
CA HIS A 68 10.49 -0.67 17.86
C HIS A 68 9.62 0.32 18.64
N ASN A 69 9.67 0.21 19.96
CA ASN A 69 9.04 1.14 20.89
C ASN A 69 10.10 1.68 21.83
N TYR A 70 10.06 2.98 22.05
CA TYR A 70 10.87 3.65 23.05
C TYR A 70 9.99 4.18 24.18
N PHE A 71 10.41 3.96 25.40
CA PHE A 71 9.95 4.68 26.58
C PHE A 71 11.06 5.65 26.99
N VAL A 72 10.79 6.94 26.99
CA VAL A 72 11.80 7.96 27.31
C VAL A 72 11.84 8.21 28.81
N GLY A 73 12.88 7.71 29.45
CA GLY A 73 13.06 7.83 30.92
C GLY A 73 13.79 9.10 31.37
N SER A 74 14.36 9.89 30.45
CA SER A 74 15.13 11.09 30.77
C SER A 74 15.14 12.06 29.59
N VAL A 75 15.11 13.36 29.86
CA VAL A 75 15.11 14.41 28.82
C VAL A 75 16.43 14.45 28.06
N GLU A 76 17.54 14.07 28.66
CA GLU A 76 18.86 14.03 28.03
C GLU A 76 18.90 13.01 26.86
N THR A 77 18.11 11.93 26.95
CA THR A 77 18.06 10.89 25.90
C THR A 77 17.03 11.18 24.82
N LEU A 78 16.09 12.11 25.01
CA LEU A 78 14.97 12.35 24.11
C LEU A 78 15.43 12.67 22.67
N ALA A 79 16.42 13.57 22.52
CA ALA A 79 16.89 13.99 21.21
C ALA A 79 17.56 12.84 20.43
N ASP A 80 18.33 11.98 21.10
CA ASP A 80 18.97 10.82 20.50
C ASP A 80 17.96 9.75 20.14
N THR A 81 16.98 9.50 21.03
CA THR A 81 15.86 8.58 20.76
C THR A 81 15.08 9.01 19.52
N LEU A 82 14.77 10.28 19.37
CA LEU A 82 14.11 10.79 18.16
C LEU A 82 14.93 10.54 16.89
N ARG A 83 16.24 10.87 16.91
CA ARG A 83 17.13 10.64 15.76
C ARG A 83 17.20 9.16 15.38
N GLU A 84 17.36 8.28 16.37
CA GLU A 84 17.40 6.84 16.16
C GLU A 84 16.08 6.31 15.59
N ALA A 85 14.94 6.74 16.14
CA ALA A 85 13.61 6.36 15.68
C ALA A 85 13.38 6.68 14.21
N PHE A 86 13.76 7.89 13.75
CA PHE A 86 13.66 8.26 12.33
C PHE A 86 14.55 7.37 11.46
N SER A 87 15.79 7.09 11.88
CA SER A 87 16.68 6.20 11.15
C SER A 87 16.11 4.78 11.09
N LEU A 88 15.61 4.26 12.19
CA LEU A 88 15.05 2.91 12.28
C LEU A 88 13.80 2.76 11.42
N ALA A 89 12.90 3.75 11.42
CA ALA A 89 11.66 3.71 10.64
C ALA A 89 11.89 3.50 9.14
N ILE A 90 12.98 4.04 8.60
CA ILE A 90 13.32 3.95 7.16
C ILE A 90 14.38 2.89 6.83
N SER A 91 15.07 2.32 7.81
CA SER A 91 16.12 1.32 7.60
C SER A 91 15.54 -0.05 7.24
N GLY A 92 16.19 -0.78 6.34
CA GLY A 92 15.75 -2.10 5.90
C GLY A 92 14.33 -2.06 5.35
N ARG A 93 13.44 -2.96 5.83
CA ARG A 93 12.01 -2.86 5.57
C ARG A 93 11.44 -1.69 6.39
N PRO A 94 10.86 -0.66 5.76
CA PRO A 94 10.28 0.46 6.49
C PRO A 94 9.12 0.06 7.40
N GLY A 95 8.85 0.85 8.42
CA GLY A 95 7.74 0.58 9.33
C GLY A 95 7.63 1.59 10.46
N PRO A 96 6.58 1.50 11.28
CA PRO A 96 6.31 2.43 12.38
C PRO A 96 7.26 2.20 13.56
N VAL A 97 7.60 3.30 14.24
CA VAL A 97 8.29 3.34 15.52
C VAL A 97 7.48 4.22 16.46
N LEU A 98 7.29 3.76 17.70
CA LEU A 98 6.58 4.51 18.73
C LEU A 98 7.59 5.06 19.74
N ILE A 99 7.33 6.29 20.21
CA ILE A 99 8.11 6.98 21.26
C ILE A 99 7.13 7.49 22.31
N ASP A 100 7.14 6.87 23.46
CA ASP A 100 6.29 7.26 24.59
C ASP A 100 7.06 8.16 25.54
N VAL A 101 6.51 9.36 25.79
CA VAL A 101 7.21 10.42 26.52
C VAL A 101 6.37 10.85 27.74
N PRO A 102 6.79 10.50 28.98
CA PRO A 102 6.12 10.93 30.20
C PRO A 102 6.08 12.45 30.36
N LYS A 103 5.03 12.93 31.05
CA LYS A 103 4.78 14.37 31.23
C LYS A 103 5.95 15.12 31.91
N ASP A 104 6.54 14.54 32.94
CA ASP A 104 7.70 15.11 33.61
C ASP A 104 8.92 15.26 32.70
N ILE A 105 9.12 14.34 31.78
CA ILE A 105 10.17 14.42 30.75
C ILE A 105 9.87 15.53 29.72
N GLN A 106 8.59 15.73 29.38
CA GLN A 106 8.18 16.78 28.41
C GLN A 106 8.41 18.20 28.95
N ILE A 107 8.38 18.38 30.27
CA ILE A 107 8.57 19.69 30.91
C ILE A 107 9.98 19.88 31.53
N ALA A 108 10.80 18.81 31.52
CA ALA A 108 12.17 18.88 32.04
C ALA A 108 13.07 19.69 31.08
N GLU A 109 14.04 20.36 31.64
CA GLU A 109 15.03 21.14 30.92
C GLU A 109 16.37 20.40 30.87
N CYS A 110 17.06 20.46 29.75
CA CYS A 110 18.43 19.96 29.61
C CYS A 110 19.25 20.86 28.69
N GLU A 111 20.56 20.76 28.78
CA GLU A 111 21.45 21.38 27.81
C GLU A 111 21.38 20.61 26.48
N TYR A 112 20.92 21.29 25.42
CA TYR A 112 20.81 20.68 24.11
C TYR A 112 22.06 20.90 23.28
N ILE A 113 22.71 19.80 22.93
CA ILE A 113 23.85 19.79 21.98
C ILE A 113 23.33 19.29 20.65
N GLN A 114 23.41 20.13 19.62
CA GLN A 114 23.02 19.75 18.26
C GLN A 114 23.97 18.68 17.72
N MET A 115 23.43 17.50 17.48
CA MET A 115 24.14 16.39 16.85
C MET A 115 23.74 16.24 15.39
N PRO A 116 24.59 15.70 14.51
CA PRO A 116 24.22 15.37 13.13
C PRO A 116 23.03 14.38 13.09
N ALA A 117 22.27 14.43 12.01
CA ALA A 117 21.25 13.42 11.76
C ALA A 117 21.88 12.01 11.70
N VAL A 118 21.18 11.03 12.27
CA VAL A 118 21.62 9.62 12.16
C VAL A 118 21.51 9.19 10.70
N ILE A 119 22.59 8.68 10.16
CA ILE A 119 22.61 8.17 8.79
C ILE A 119 21.95 6.78 8.80
N PRO A 120 20.89 6.54 8.01
CA PRO A 120 20.30 5.22 7.90
C PRO A 120 21.33 4.18 7.46
N THR A 121 21.14 2.94 7.89
CA THR A 121 21.99 1.83 7.47
C THR A 121 22.04 1.77 5.95
N ALA A 122 23.27 1.73 5.40
CA ALA A 122 23.50 1.67 3.97
C ALA A 122 22.79 0.44 3.36
N LYS A 123 22.07 0.68 2.27
CA LYS A 123 21.47 -0.40 1.48
C LYS A 123 22.57 -1.19 0.77
N SER A 124 22.35 -2.48 0.57
CA SER A 124 23.27 -3.35 -0.18
C SER A 124 22.52 -4.22 -1.18
N ALA A 125 23.18 -4.57 -2.27
CA ALA A 125 22.72 -5.61 -3.17
C ALA A 125 22.74 -6.98 -2.47
N ALA A 126 22.06 -7.94 -3.06
CA ALA A 126 22.17 -9.35 -2.66
C ALA A 126 23.59 -9.90 -2.91
N LYS A 127 23.91 -11.02 -2.29
CA LYS A 127 25.23 -11.68 -2.49
C LYS A 127 25.47 -12.03 -3.95
N GLN A 128 26.64 -11.70 -4.50
CA GLN A 128 26.99 -11.89 -5.91
C GLN A 128 26.77 -13.33 -6.40
N SER A 129 27.13 -14.33 -5.60
CA SER A 129 26.90 -15.75 -5.97
C SER A 129 25.43 -16.09 -6.16
N ARG A 130 24.52 -15.45 -5.40
CA ARG A 130 23.08 -15.61 -5.55
C ARG A 130 22.54 -14.91 -6.79
N ILE A 131 23.09 -13.75 -7.12
CA ILE A 131 22.76 -13.00 -8.32
C ILE A 131 23.16 -13.79 -9.57
N ILE A 132 24.35 -14.37 -9.61
CA ILE A 132 24.84 -15.21 -10.73
C ILE A 132 23.90 -16.41 -10.94
N SER A 133 23.57 -17.15 -9.87
CA SER A 133 22.68 -18.30 -9.96
C SER A 133 21.25 -17.92 -10.41
N ALA A 134 20.76 -16.76 -10.00
CA ALA A 134 19.48 -16.23 -10.47
C ALA A 134 19.54 -15.84 -11.96
N ALA A 135 20.64 -15.22 -12.41
CA ALA A 135 20.83 -14.87 -13.82
C ALA A 135 20.83 -16.12 -14.73
N GLU A 136 21.49 -17.19 -14.33
CA GLU A 136 21.47 -18.47 -15.06
C GLU A 136 20.04 -19.00 -15.19
N CYS A 137 19.26 -18.95 -14.12
CA CYS A 137 17.87 -19.36 -14.10
C CYS A 137 17.02 -18.50 -15.05
N ILE A 138 17.16 -17.17 -15.01
CA ILE A 138 16.43 -16.24 -15.90
C ILE A 138 16.83 -16.47 -17.34
N ASN A 139 18.13 -16.63 -17.61
CA ASN A 139 18.63 -16.89 -18.97
C ASN A 139 18.11 -18.20 -19.58
N SER A 140 17.74 -19.18 -18.77
CA SER A 140 17.15 -20.45 -19.22
C SER A 140 15.62 -20.39 -19.42
N ALA A 141 14.94 -19.38 -18.89
CA ALA A 141 13.47 -19.27 -18.93
C ALA A 141 12.95 -19.03 -20.36
N LYS A 142 11.82 -19.64 -20.69
CA LYS A 142 11.09 -19.45 -21.96
C LYS A 142 9.85 -18.58 -21.78
N ARG A 143 9.24 -18.58 -20.59
CA ARG A 143 8.05 -17.83 -20.22
C ARG A 143 8.27 -17.06 -18.93
N PRO A 144 9.21 -16.07 -18.94
CA PRO A 144 9.46 -15.24 -17.77
C PRO A 144 8.27 -14.35 -17.47
N TYR A 145 8.05 -14.09 -16.17
CA TYR A 145 7.05 -13.17 -15.66
C TYR A 145 7.62 -12.35 -14.50
N ILE A 146 7.43 -11.03 -14.51
CA ILE A 146 7.87 -10.16 -13.43
C ILE A 146 6.67 -9.81 -12.56
N TYR A 147 6.81 -10.06 -11.26
CA TYR A 147 5.80 -9.73 -10.25
C TYR A 147 6.38 -8.79 -9.20
N PHE A 148 5.84 -7.60 -9.08
CA PHE A 148 6.36 -6.63 -8.11
C PHE A 148 5.35 -6.17 -7.07
N GLY A 149 5.86 -5.76 -5.92
CA GLY A 149 5.10 -5.23 -4.80
C GLY A 149 5.52 -3.82 -4.39
N GLY A 150 5.05 -3.39 -3.22
CA GLY A 150 5.40 -2.10 -2.63
C GLY A 150 6.90 -1.90 -2.39
N GLY A 151 7.67 -2.99 -2.26
CA GLY A 151 9.13 -2.93 -2.12
C GLY A 151 9.86 -2.38 -3.33
N LEU A 152 9.32 -2.56 -4.55
CA LEU A 152 9.83 -1.91 -5.76
C LEU A 152 9.74 -0.38 -5.65
N ILE A 153 8.55 0.11 -5.21
CA ILE A 153 8.31 1.55 -5.01
C ILE A 153 9.21 2.11 -3.90
N ALA A 154 9.39 1.36 -2.81
CA ALA A 154 10.25 1.75 -1.69
C ALA A 154 11.74 1.80 -2.07
N ALA A 155 12.17 0.95 -3.00
CA ALA A 155 13.52 0.90 -3.51
C ALA A 155 13.76 1.92 -4.64
N ASP A 156 12.71 2.55 -5.18
CA ASP A 156 12.79 3.41 -6.36
C ASP A 156 13.47 2.71 -7.56
N ALA A 157 13.01 1.48 -7.86
CA ALA A 157 13.63 0.56 -8.80
C ALA A 157 12.79 0.32 -10.07
N ALA A 158 11.92 1.28 -10.41
CA ALA A 158 11.02 1.14 -11.57
C ALA A 158 11.78 1.06 -12.89
N GLU A 159 12.81 1.90 -13.08
CA GLU A 159 13.61 1.96 -14.29
C GLU A 159 14.36 0.64 -14.51
N GLU A 160 15.06 0.15 -13.49
CA GLU A 160 15.81 -1.10 -13.56
C GLU A 160 14.87 -2.32 -13.81
N MET A 161 13.65 -2.28 -13.24
CA MET A 161 12.67 -3.35 -13.50
C MET A 161 12.12 -3.29 -14.92
N LEU A 162 11.87 -2.11 -15.48
CA LEU A 162 11.44 -1.96 -16.87
C LEU A 162 12.55 -2.39 -17.84
N GLU A 163 13.82 -2.03 -17.58
CA GLU A 163 14.96 -2.53 -18.34
C GLU A 163 15.05 -4.06 -18.29
N LEU A 164 14.85 -4.65 -17.10
CA LEU A 164 14.78 -6.10 -16.96
C LEU A 164 13.68 -6.69 -17.83
N ALA A 165 12.47 -6.12 -17.81
CA ALA A 165 11.33 -6.62 -18.56
C ALA A 165 11.56 -6.57 -20.07
N GLU A 166 12.18 -5.51 -20.55
CA GLU A 166 12.54 -5.37 -21.96
C GLU A 166 13.62 -6.38 -22.36
N LYS A 167 14.67 -6.48 -21.57
CA LYS A 167 15.82 -7.35 -21.87
C LYS A 167 15.47 -8.82 -21.94
N ILE A 168 14.58 -9.31 -21.06
CA ILE A 168 14.18 -10.72 -21.03
C ILE A 168 12.82 -10.97 -21.71
N ASP A 169 12.24 -9.96 -22.35
CA ASP A 169 10.94 -9.99 -23.03
C ASP A 169 9.81 -10.53 -22.13
N ALA A 170 9.71 -10.02 -20.90
CA ALA A 170 8.76 -10.47 -19.91
C ALA A 170 7.56 -9.53 -19.75
N PRO A 171 6.33 -10.06 -19.58
CA PRO A 171 5.21 -9.30 -19.06
C PRO A 171 5.37 -9.01 -17.58
N ILE A 172 4.67 -7.95 -17.12
CA ILE A 172 4.77 -7.42 -15.77
C ILE A 172 3.39 -7.39 -15.11
N GLY A 173 3.30 -7.87 -13.88
CA GLY A 173 2.15 -7.67 -13.03
C GLY A 173 2.54 -7.17 -11.63
N CYS A 174 1.60 -6.61 -10.91
CA CYS A 174 1.86 -6.06 -9.58
C CYS A 174 0.90 -6.59 -8.51
N SER A 175 1.29 -6.46 -7.25
CA SER A 175 0.35 -6.55 -6.12
C SER A 175 -0.44 -5.25 -5.99
N LEU A 176 -1.51 -5.23 -5.18
CA LEU A 176 -2.24 -4.01 -4.84
C LEU A 176 -1.30 -2.90 -4.34
N MET A 177 -0.30 -3.26 -3.51
CA MET A 177 0.68 -2.32 -2.96
C MET A 177 1.74 -1.88 -3.97
N GLY A 178 1.88 -2.58 -5.09
CA GLY A 178 2.76 -2.22 -6.19
C GLY A 178 2.09 -1.29 -7.22
N LEU A 179 0.77 -1.17 -7.20
CA LEU A 179 0.05 -0.35 -8.17
C LEU A 179 0.56 1.10 -8.15
N SER A 180 0.66 1.72 -9.32
CA SER A 180 1.40 2.95 -9.60
C SER A 180 2.93 2.87 -9.47
N GLY A 181 3.51 1.69 -9.28
CA GLY A 181 4.98 1.55 -9.28
C GLY A 181 5.61 1.78 -10.65
N VAL A 182 4.84 1.55 -11.71
CA VAL A 182 5.19 1.85 -13.09
C VAL A 182 3.98 2.48 -13.80
N PRO A 183 4.17 3.15 -14.95
CA PRO A 183 3.05 3.63 -15.76
C PRO A 183 2.12 2.47 -16.13
N THR A 184 0.83 2.60 -15.80
CA THR A 184 -0.15 1.54 -16.10
C THR A 184 -0.39 1.36 -17.61
N SER A 185 -0.02 2.37 -18.42
CA SER A 185 -0.07 2.32 -19.88
C SER A 185 1.12 1.60 -20.51
N HIS A 186 2.10 1.14 -19.70
CA HIS A 186 3.27 0.45 -20.27
C HIS A 186 2.84 -0.84 -20.99
N PRO A 187 3.30 -1.11 -22.22
CA PRO A 187 2.81 -2.21 -23.05
C PRO A 187 3.01 -3.60 -22.43
N ARG A 188 4.01 -3.76 -21.56
CA ARG A 188 4.26 -5.03 -20.86
C ARG A 188 3.46 -5.18 -19.57
N PHE A 189 2.81 -4.10 -19.06
CA PHE A 189 2.06 -4.15 -17.83
C PHE A 189 0.70 -4.81 -18.03
N LEU A 190 0.42 -5.88 -17.28
CA LEU A 190 -0.82 -6.66 -17.31
C LEU A 190 -1.79 -6.33 -16.16
N GLY A 191 -1.42 -5.36 -15.32
CA GLY A 191 -2.26 -4.96 -14.20
C GLY A 191 -1.98 -5.72 -12.90
N MET A 192 -2.92 -5.59 -11.98
CA MET A 192 -2.84 -6.19 -10.65
C MET A 192 -3.02 -7.71 -10.71
N GLN A 193 -2.26 -8.43 -9.91
CA GLN A 193 -2.33 -9.87 -9.72
C GLN A 193 -3.20 -10.24 -8.52
N GLY A 194 -3.85 -11.41 -8.56
CA GLY A 194 -4.53 -12.03 -7.43
C GLY A 194 -6.06 -12.13 -7.58
N MET A 195 -6.76 -12.40 -6.47
CA MET A 195 -8.21 -12.70 -6.42
C MET A 195 -9.09 -11.63 -7.11
N HIS A 196 -8.70 -10.37 -7.02
CA HIS A 196 -9.36 -9.23 -7.66
C HIS A 196 -8.48 -8.60 -8.74
N GLY A 197 -7.51 -9.35 -9.24
CA GLY A 197 -6.58 -8.92 -10.27
C GLY A 197 -7.15 -9.00 -11.67
N HIS A 198 -6.29 -8.70 -12.64
CA HIS A 198 -6.58 -8.80 -14.06
C HIS A 198 -6.41 -10.26 -14.52
N TYR A 199 -7.29 -10.69 -15.41
CA TYR A 199 -7.26 -12.06 -15.94
C TYR A 199 -5.94 -12.35 -16.67
N ALA A 200 -5.51 -11.45 -17.55
CA ALA A 200 -4.27 -11.61 -18.30
C ALA A 200 -3.04 -11.73 -17.37
N SER A 201 -2.99 -10.93 -16.32
CA SER A 201 -1.94 -10.97 -15.31
C SER A 201 -1.92 -12.33 -14.59
N SER A 202 -3.10 -12.82 -14.18
CA SER A 202 -3.26 -14.08 -13.46
C SER A 202 -2.89 -15.29 -14.34
N MET A 203 -3.32 -15.29 -15.59
CA MET A 203 -2.99 -16.35 -16.56
C MET A 203 -1.51 -16.37 -16.91
N ALA A 204 -0.90 -15.18 -17.10
CA ALA A 204 0.52 -15.06 -17.37
C ALA A 204 1.36 -15.63 -16.22
N MET A 205 1.06 -15.27 -14.98
CA MET A 205 1.75 -15.82 -13.82
C MET A 205 1.58 -17.34 -13.71
N HIS A 206 0.37 -17.85 -13.95
CA HIS A 206 0.08 -19.29 -13.86
C HIS A 206 0.84 -20.12 -14.92
N LYS A 207 1.05 -19.55 -16.10
CA LYS A 207 1.73 -20.20 -17.23
C LYS A 207 3.24 -19.95 -17.28
N ALA A 208 3.74 -19.05 -16.46
CA ALA A 208 5.18 -18.74 -16.39
C ALA A 208 6.00 -19.97 -15.99
N ASP A 209 7.20 -20.09 -16.52
CA ASP A 209 8.23 -21.05 -16.07
C ASP A 209 9.27 -20.43 -15.12
N CYS A 210 9.34 -19.09 -15.12
CA CYS A 210 10.18 -18.31 -14.21
C CYS A 210 9.44 -17.06 -13.74
N ILE A 211 9.28 -16.90 -12.45
CA ILE A 211 8.69 -15.71 -11.82
C ILE A 211 9.77 -14.93 -11.10
N ILE A 212 9.99 -13.68 -11.51
CA ILE A 212 10.91 -12.75 -10.86
C ILE A 212 10.09 -11.84 -9.94
N ALA A 213 10.16 -12.11 -8.65
CA ALA A 213 9.38 -11.42 -7.62
C ALA A 213 10.21 -10.33 -6.96
N LEU A 214 9.75 -9.07 -7.03
CA LEU A 214 10.48 -7.87 -6.61
C LEU A 214 9.76 -7.16 -5.48
N GLY A 215 10.29 -7.26 -4.25
CA GLY A 215 9.76 -6.55 -3.09
C GLY A 215 8.29 -6.83 -2.83
N ASN A 216 7.88 -8.10 -2.80
CA ASN A 216 6.52 -8.54 -2.50
C ASN A 216 6.49 -9.66 -1.48
N ARG A 217 5.33 -9.91 -0.85
CA ARG A 217 5.21 -10.86 0.26
C ARG A 217 4.41 -12.12 -0.08
N PHE A 218 4.01 -12.32 -1.31
CA PHE A 218 3.15 -13.44 -1.72
C PHE A 218 1.92 -13.61 -0.78
N ASN A 219 1.17 -12.54 -0.62
CA ASN A 219 -0.03 -12.51 0.20
C ASN A 219 -1.06 -13.55 -0.27
N ASP A 220 -1.88 -14.09 0.65
CA ASP A 220 -2.92 -15.10 0.39
C ASP A 220 -3.94 -14.66 -0.66
N ARG A 221 -4.20 -13.35 -0.81
CA ARG A 221 -5.08 -12.79 -1.85
C ARG A 221 -4.49 -12.95 -3.26
N VAL A 222 -3.18 -13.19 -3.36
CA VAL A 222 -2.49 -13.45 -4.63
C VAL A 222 -2.23 -14.93 -4.82
N THR A 223 -1.78 -15.62 -3.79
CA THR A 223 -1.41 -17.03 -3.89
C THR A 223 -2.61 -17.98 -3.88
N GLY A 224 -3.69 -17.59 -3.21
CA GLY A 224 -4.84 -18.49 -3.00
C GLY A 224 -4.38 -19.82 -2.38
N ASN A 225 -4.68 -20.93 -3.06
CA ASN A 225 -4.18 -22.25 -2.64
C ASN A 225 -2.68 -22.36 -2.97
N ARG A 226 -1.84 -22.34 -1.93
CA ARG A 226 -0.38 -22.35 -2.04
C ARG A 226 0.18 -23.59 -2.74
N GLU A 227 -0.48 -24.74 -2.60
CA GLU A 227 -0.06 -26.00 -3.24
C GLU A 227 -0.26 -25.98 -4.75
N LYS A 228 -1.15 -25.12 -5.23
CA LYS A 228 -1.46 -24.94 -6.65
C LYS A 228 -0.84 -23.68 -7.25
N PHE A 229 -0.21 -22.85 -6.42
CA PHE A 229 0.37 -21.59 -6.87
C PHE A 229 1.69 -21.83 -7.60
N ALA A 230 1.76 -21.40 -8.85
CA ALA A 230 2.99 -21.38 -9.67
C ALA A 230 3.79 -22.70 -9.70
N VAL A 231 3.11 -23.84 -9.66
CA VAL A 231 3.72 -25.20 -9.53
C VAL A 231 4.74 -25.48 -10.64
N GLY A 232 4.58 -24.88 -11.83
CA GLY A 232 5.48 -25.04 -12.97
C GLY A 232 6.63 -24.04 -13.04
N ALA A 233 6.69 -23.07 -12.13
CA ALA A 233 7.62 -21.95 -12.22
C ALA A 233 8.76 -22.04 -11.19
N LYS A 234 9.97 -21.66 -11.60
CA LYS A 234 11.05 -21.32 -10.67
C LYS A 234 10.86 -19.89 -10.19
N ILE A 235 10.75 -19.70 -8.88
CA ILE A 235 10.57 -18.39 -8.28
C ILE A 235 11.91 -17.82 -7.85
N ILE A 236 12.25 -16.64 -8.36
CA ILE A 236 13.37 -15.80 -7.94
C ILE A 236 12.78 -14.67 -7.12
N HIS A 237 13.14 -14.54 -5.86
CA HIS A 237 12.57 -13.54 -4.97
C HIS A 237 13.65 -12.60 -4.45
N ILE A 238 13.54 -11.32 -4.81
CA ILE A 238 14.43 -10.25 -4.33
C ILE A 238 13.66 -9.44 -3.29
N ASP A 239 14.14 -9.46 -2.05
CA ASP A 239 13.55 -8.68 -0.96
C ASP A 239 14.63 -8.21 0.01
N ILE A 240 14.42 -7.02 0.58
CA ILE A 240 15.30 -6.45 1.60
C ILE A 240 15.15 -7.19 2.93
N ASP A 241 13.97 -7.76 3.20
CA ASP A 241 13.65 -8.52 4.39
C ASP A 241 13.87 -10.01 4.15
N GLY A 242 14.94 -10.55 4.73
CA GLY A 242 15.25 -11.97 4.62
C GLY A 242 14.17 -12.89 5.19
N ALA A 243 13.32 -12.41 6.10
CA ALA A 243 12.23 -13.18 6.69
C ALA A 243 11.06 -13.43 5.69
N GLU A 244 10.95 -12.65 4.63
CA GLU A 244 9.94 -12.86 3.60
C GLU A 244 10.34 -13.94 2.57
N LEU A 245 11.64 -14.26 2.47
CA LEU A 245 12.14 -15.26 1.52
C LEU A 245 11.68 -16.68 1.93
N SER A 246 10.96 -17.35 1.04
CA SER A 246 10.38 -18.71 1.28
C SER A 246 9.36 -18.79 2.43
N LYS A 247 8.83 -17.66 2.91
CA LYS A 247 7.85 -17.64 4.00
C LYS A 247 6.48 -18.19 3.58
N THR A 248 5.98 -17.76 2.44
CA THR A 248 4.63 -18.13 1.96
C THR A 248 4.69 -19.19 0.87
N VAL A 249 5.61 -19.04 -0.07
CA VAL A 249 5.85 -19.95 -1.18
C VAL A 249 7.33 -20.34 -1.23
N PRO A 250 7.67 -21.57 -1.55
CA PRO A 250 9.07 -21.97 -1.72
C PRO A 250 9.68 -21.23 -2.91
N VAL A 251 10.88 -20.67 -2.74
CA VAL A 251 11.58 -19.97 -3.81
C VAL A 251 12.83 -20.74 -4.24
N ALA A 252 13.09 -20.80 -5.54
CA ALA A 252 14.28 -21.42 -6.11
C ALA A 252 15.54 -20.61 -5.78
N HIS A 253 15.43 -19.27 -5.88
CA HIS A 253 16.52 -18.35 -5.60
C HIS A 253 16.02 -17.20 -4.72
N GLY A 254 16.41 -17.18 -3.45
CA GLY A 254 16.16 -16.06 -2.52
C GLY A 254 17.35 -15.09 -2.53
N LEU A 255 17.11 -13.84 -2.87
CA LEU A 255 18.10 -12.77 -2.93
C LEU A 255 17.76 -11.70 -1.89
N ARG A 256 18.44 -11.75 -0.73
CA ARG A 256 18.29 -10.73 0.31
C ARG A 256 19.10 -9.49 -0.06
N GLY A 257 18.43 -8.39 -0.36
CA GLY A 257 19.08 -7.12 -0.70
C GLY A 257 18.08 -6.07 -1.17
N ASP A 258 18.57 -4.84 -1.34
CA ASP A 258 17.81 -3.77 -1.97
C ASP A 258 17.51 -4.13 -3.42
N VAL A 259 16.27 -3.93 -3.86
CA VAL A 259 15.80 -4.34 -5.20
C VAL A 259 16.58 -3.60 -6.28
N LYS A 260 16.73 -2.28 -6.17
CA LYS A 260 17.44 -1.45 -7.16
C LYS A 260 18.88 -1.90 -7.34
N LEU A 261 19.62 -1.95 -6.24
CA LEU A 261 21.04 -2.32 -6.25
C LEU A 261 21.26 -3.76 -6.74
N THR A 262 20.31 -4.66 -6.42
CA THR A 262 20.37 -6.06 -6.89
C THR A 262 20.09 -6.16 -8.38
N LEU A 263 19.10 -5.41 -8.89
CA LEU A 263 18.82 -5.36 -10.33
C LEU A 263 19.97 -4.77 -11.13
N GLN A 264 20.61 -3.70 -10.65
CA GLN A 264 21.79 -3.11 -11.29
C GLN A 264 22.95 -4.11 -11.46
N GLN A 265 23.12 -5.05 -10.53
CA GLN A 265 24.12 -6.10 -10.64
C GLN A 265 23.65 -7.31 -11.45
N LEU A 266 22.34 -7.56 -11.52
CA LEU A 266 21.75 -8.66 -12.26
C LEU A 266 21.68 -8.39 -13.77
N LEU A 267 21.28 -7.19 -14.17
CA LEU A 267 21.05 -6.79 -15.56
C LEU A 267 22.25 -7.07 -16.50
N PRO A 268 23.51 -6.79 -16.12
CA PRO A 268 24.65 -7.10 -16.98
C PRO A 268 24.89 -8.59 -17.24
N LEU A 269 24.34 -9.47 -16.38
CA LEU A 269 24.50 -10.92 -16.49
C LEU A 269 23.42 -11.59 -17.35
N LEU A 270 22.44 -10.82 -17.80
CA LEU A 270 21.31 -11.33 -18.56
C LEU A 270 21.55 -11.15 -20.06
N SER A 271 21.12 -12.16 -20.82
CA SER A 271 21.09 -12.11 -22.28
C SER A 271 19.78 -11.49 -22.78
N GLU A 272 19.83 -10.74 -23.85
CA GLU A 272 18.63 -10.29 -24.55
C GLU A 272 17.84 -11.47 -25.12
N LYS A 273 16.52 -11.41 -24.99
CA LYS A 273 15.61 -12.45 -25.44
C LYS A 273 14.51 -11.88 -26.30
N LYS A 274 13.98 -12.74 -27.16
CA LYS A 274 12.69 -12.60 -27.83
C LYS A 274 11.91 -13.88 -27.58
N ASN A 275 10.71 -13.77 -27.04
CA ASN A 275 9.86 -14.88 -26.67
C ASN A 275 8.53 -14.76 -27.43
N ASP A 276 8.58 -14.81 -28.78
CA ASP A 276 7.43 -14.53 -29.64
C ASP A 276 6.20 -15.40 -29.30
N GLU A 277 6.38 -16.70 -29.08
CA GLU A 277 5.29 -17.60 -28.67
C GLU A 277 4.66 -17.18 -27.34
N TRP A 278 5.49 -16.70 -26.41
CA TRP A 278 5.02 -16.21 -25.11
C TRP A 278 4.25 -14.90 -25.26
N GLN A 279 4.72 -13.97 -26.09
CA GLN A 279 4.02 -12.73 -26.38
C GLN A 279 2.68 -12.96 -27.09
N ASP A 280 2.60 -13.93 -27.99
CA ASP A 280 1.35 -14.33 -28.65
C ASP A 280 0.33 -14.89 -27.64
N GLU A 281 0.80 -15.69 -26.67
CA GLU A 281 -0.03 -16.20 -25.58
C GLU A 281 -0.52 -15.06 -24.66
N ILE A 282 0.34 -14.11 -24.31
CA ILE A 282 -0.03 -12.90 -23.54
C ILE A 282 -1.07 -12.06 -24.31
N ALA A 283 -0.90 -11.87 -25.62
CA ALA A 283 -1.86 -11.16 -26.44
C ALA A 283 -3.23 -11.86 -26.47
N ARG A 284 -3.25 -13.20 -26.44
CA ARG A 284 -4.49 -13.97 -26.30
C ARG A 284 -5.16 -13.70 -24.93
N PHE A 285 -4.42 -13.77 -23.83
CA PHE A 285 -4.99 -13.49 -22.49
C PHE A 285 -5.58 -12.09 -22.38
N ARG A 286 -4.96 -11.09 -23.01
CA ARG A 286 -5.50 -9.73 -23.07
C ARG A 286 -6.83 -9.67 -23.83
N ARG A 287 -6.96 -10.38 -24.96
CA ARG A 287 -8.22 -10.45 -25.71
C ARG A 287 -9.31 -11.14 -24.87
N GLU A 288 -8.99 -12.27 -24.24
CA GLU A 288 -9.92 -12.99 -23.36
C GLU A 288 -10.37 -12.10 -22.19
N GLU A 289 -9.46 -11.32 -21.59
CA GLU A 289 -9.80 -10.36 -20.54
C GLU A 289 -10.78 -9.28 -21.05
N GLU A 290 -10.51 -8.72 -22.21
CA GLU A 290 -11.36 -7.67 -22.81
C GLU A 290 -12.81 -8.15 -23.04
N GLU A 291 -13.02 -9.44 -23.27
CA GLU A 291 -14.34 -10.07 -23.39
C GLU A 291 -15.07 -10.16 -22.04
N THR A 292 -14.34 -10.22 -20.93
CA THR A 292 -14.91 -10.36 -19.58
C THR A 292 -15.25 -9.02 -18.93
N LEU A 293 -14.77 -7.91 -19.46
CA LEU A 293 -15.01 -6.59 -18.89
C LEU A 293 -16.49 -6.22 -18.88
N ASP A 294 -16.90 -5.56 -17.81
CA ASP A 294 -18.26 -4.99 -17.73
C ASP A 294 -18.41 -3.83 -18.73
N LYS A 295 -19.15 -4.07 -19.81
CA LYS A 295 -19.40 -3.11 -20.88
C LYS A 295 -20.81 -2.52 -20.83
N ARG A 296 -21.55 -2.72 -19.72
CA ARG A 296 -22.89 -2.14 -19.56
C ARG A 296 -22.84 -0.62 -19.65
N PRO A 297 -23.77 0.02 -20.40
CA PRO A 297 -23.86 1.47 -20.49
C PRO A 297 -24.39 2.10 -19.19
N GLY A 298 -24.25 3.41 -19.06
CA GLY A 298 -24.76 4.22 -17.96
C GLY A 298 -23.82 4.23 -16.73
N LEU A 299 -24.35 4.63 -15.60
CA LEU A 299 -23.60 4.81 -14.35
C LEU A 299 -23.30 3.47 -13.70
N THR A 300 -22.20 2.84 -14.11
CA THR A 300 -21.63 1.67 -13.41
C THR A 300 -20.39 2.10 -12.64
N PRO A 301 -19.93 1.34 -11.61
CA PRO A 301 -18.70 1.65 -10.91
C PRO A 301 -17.50 1.79 -11.84
N ARG A 302 -17.40 0.94 -12.86
CA ARG A 302 -16.35 1.00 -13.87
C ARG A 302 -16.44 2.29 -14.70
N ASN A 303 -17.62 2.63 -15.20
CA ASN A 303 -17.79 3.82 -16.03
C ASN A 303 -17.55 5.12 -15.23
N ALA A 304 -17.96 5.17 -13.95
CA ALA A 304 -17.65 6.28 -13.07
C ALA A 304 -16.13 6.48 -12.88
N LEU A 305 -15.39 5.38 -12.72
CA LEU A 305 -13.93 5.43 -12.59
C LEU A 305 -13.22 5.74 -13.92
N LEU A 306 -13.77 5.31 -15.05
CA LEU A 306 -13.29 5.71 -16.38
C LEU A 306 -13.52 7.21 -16.63
N ALA A 307 -14.67 7.75 -16.20
CA ALA A 307 -14.91 9.19 -16.22
C ALA A 307 -13.89 9.93 -15.34
N LEU A 308 -13.68 9.47 -14.11
CA LEU A 308 -12.67 10.05 -13.21
C LEU A 308 -11.27 10.07 -13.85
N ASN A 309 -10.86 9.02 -14.57
CA ASN A 309 -9.54 8.96 -15.22
C ASN A 309 -9.27 10.14 -16.17
N ARG A 310 -10.30 10.73 -16.78
CA ARG A 310 -10.15 11.86 -17.71
C ARG A 310 -9.73 13.16 -16.99
N TYR A 311 -10.00 13.24 -15.69
CA TYR A 311 -9.73 14.41 -14.86
C TYR A 311 -8.52 14.24 -13.94
N LEU A 312 -7.93 13.02 -13.89
CA LEU A 312 -6.73 12.80 -13.10
C LEU A 312 -5.51 13.38 -13.80
N GLY A 313 -4.84 14.30 -13.12
CA GLY A 313 -3.51 14.75 -13.53
C GLY A 313 -2.45 13.68 -13.26
N GLU A 314 -1.29 13.78 -13.92
CA GLU A 314 -0.20 12.81 -13.81
C GLU A 314 0.31 12.65 -12.36
N ASN A 315 0.24 13.73 -11.58
CA ASN A 315 0.71 13.77 -10.19
C ASN A 315 -0.41 13.68 -9.15
N THR A 316 -1.67 13.57 -9.58
CA THR A 316 -2.80 13.48 -8.65
C THR A 316 -2.73 12.21 -7.81
N PRO A 317 -2.55 12.30 -6.47
CA PRO A 317 -2.63 11.13 -5.61
C PRO A 317 -4.09 10.68 -5.47
N VAL A 318 -4.32 9.39 -5.65
CA VAL A 318 -5.62 8.77 -5.43
C VAL A 318 -5.53 7.85 -4.23
N ALA A 319 -6.27 8.18 -3.18
CA ALA A 319 -6.47 7.31 -2.05
C ALA A 319 -7.75 6.48 -2.26
N THR A 320 -7.73 5.23 -1.83
CA THR A 320 -8.94 4.43 -1.73
C THR A 320 -9.24 4.07 -0.29
N ASP A 321 -10.51 3.99 0.02
CA ASP A 321 -10.95 3.26 1.19
C ASP A 321 -11.03 1.76 0.88
N VAL A 322 -11.52 0.92 1.79
CA VAL A 322 -11.52 -0.54 1.64
C VAL A 322 -12.91 -1.08 1.37
N GLY A 323 -13.04 -1.85 0.29
CA GLY A 323 -14.29 -2.44 -0.19
C GLY A 323 -14.25 -2.72 -1.70
N GLN A 324 -15.40 -2.96 -2.32
CA GLN A 324 -15.48 -3.18 -3.77
C GLN A 324 -14.94 -1.98 -4.56
N HIS A 325 -15.21 -0.76 -4.09
CA HIS A 325 -14.71 0.48 -4.71
C HIS A 325 -13.17 0.50 -4.80
N GLN A 326 -12.45 -0.06 -3.82
CA GLN A 326 -11.00 -0.22 -3.84
C GLN A 326 -10.56 -1.13 -5.01
N MET A 327 -11.24 -2.26 -5.18
CA MET A 327 -10.91 -3.22 -6.23
C MET A 327 -11.21 -2.66 -7.61
N TRP A 328 -12.37 -2.03 -7.78
CA TRP A 328 -12.72 -1.36 -9.04
C TRP A 328 -11.74 -0.23 -9.38
N ALA A 329 -11.35 0.57 -8.38
CA ALA A 329 -10.33 1.61 -8.58
C ALA A 329 -8.98 1.01 -9.01
N ALA A 330 -8.53 -0.06 -8.34
CA ALA A 330 -7.28 -0.75 -8.66
C ALA A 330 -7.27 -1.38 -10.07
N GLN A 331 -8.44 -1.81 -10.56
CA GLN A 331 -8.59 -2.41 -11.90
C GLN A 331 -8.78 -1.37 -13.02
N THR A 332 -9.25 -0.15 -12.70
CA THR A 332 -9.72 0.78 -13.72
C THR A 332 -8.88 2.04 -13.82
N LEU A 333 -8.33 2.52 -12.69
CA LEU A 333 -7.60 3.78 -12.68
C LEU A 333 -6.21 3.65 -13.31
N SER A 334 -5.81 4.70 -14.01
CA SER A 334 -4.53 4.78 -14.70
C SER A 334 -3.58 5.74 -14.00
N PHE A 335 -2.31 5.34 -13.87
CA PHE A 335 -1.27 6.12 -13.22
C PHE A 335 -0.06 6.24 -14.13
N LYS A 336 0.51 7.44 -14.22
CA LYS A 336 1.74 7.70 -14.96
C LYS A 336 2.96 7.68 -14.04
N ASN A 337 2.80 8.22 -12.83
CA ASN A 337 3.89 8.40 -11.88
C ASN A 337 3.75 7.48 -10.67
N SER A 338 4.89 7.12 -10.09
CA SER A 338 4.95 6.31 -8.88
C SER A 338 4.34 7.01 -7.66
N ARG A 339 3.93 6.24 -6.65
CA ARG A 339 3.36 6.70 -5.37
C ARG A 339 2.03 7.46 -5.49
N ARG A 340 1.27 7.23 -6.56
CA ARG A 340 -0.02 7.91 -6.81
C ARG A 340 -1.23 7.07 -6.42
N PHE A 341 -1.09 5.77 -6.21
CA PHE A 341 -2.13 4.93 -5.65
C PHE A 341 -1.86 4.62 -4.17
N ILE A 342 -2.78 5.02 -3.30
CA ILE A 342 -2.65 4.93 -1.85
C ILE A 342 -3.82 4.15 -1.28
N SER A 343 -3.56 3.00 -0.68
CA SER A 343 -4.60 2.10 -0.21
C SER A 343 -4.11 1.28 0.99
N SER A 344 -5.02 0.75 1.81
CA SER A 344 -4.70 -0.20 2.87
C SER A 344 -4.77 -1.61 2.30
N GLY A 345 -3.62 -2.22 2.01
CA GLY A 345 -3.55 -3.53 1.37
C GLY A 345 -3.29 -4.68 2.33
N GLY A 346 -2.49 -4.46 3.37
CA GLY A 346 -2.11 -5.49 4.32
C GLY A 346 -3.17 -5.74 5.39
N LEU A 347 -3.66 -4.70 6.04
CA LEU A 347 -4.70 -4.80 7.08
C LEU A 347 -6.12 -4.70 6.48
N GLY A 348 -6.29 -3.98 5.39
CA GLY A 348 -7.61 -3.77 4.79
C GLY A 348 -8.51 -2.91 5.66
N THR A 349 -7.99 -1.79 6.15
CA THR A 349 -8.66 -0.92 7.12
C THR A 349 -9.76 -0.10 6.47
N MET A 350 -11.00 -0.38 6.77
CA MET A 350 -12.12 0.52 6.43
C MET A 350 -12.01 1.81 7.25
N GLY A 351 -12.28 2.96 6.62
CA GLY A 351 -12.06 4.29 7.21
C GLY A 351 -10.66 4.87 6.98
N PHE A 352 -9.75 4.13 6.37
CA PHE A 352 -8.39 4.59 6.04
C PHE A 352 -8.38 5.75 5.04
N GLY A 353 -9.32 5.75 4.10
CA GLY A 353 -9.22 6.53 2.86
C GLY A 353 -9.20 8.04 3.07
N LEU A 354 -10.07 8.58 3.93
CA LEU A 354 -10.18 10.04 4.10
C LEU A 354 -8.91 10.64 4.71
N GLY A 355 -8.42 10.07 5.81
CA GLY A 355 -7.15 10.49 6.41
C GLY A 355 -5.95 10.33 5.47
N ALA A 356 -5.95 9.25 4.66
CA ALA A 356 -4.91 9.01 3.66
C ALA A 356 -4.92 10.07 2.54
N ALA A 357 -6.10 10.45 2.05
CA ALA A 357 -6.25 11.50 1.03
C ALA A 357 -5.80 12.87 1.56
N ILE A 358 -6.19 13.23 2.78
CA ILE A 358 -5.73 14.45 3.46
C ILE A 358 -4.20 14.45 3.57
N GLY A 359 -3.62 13.37 4.07
CA GLY A 359 -2.17 13.24 4.22
C GLY A 359 -1.42 13.27 2.89
N ALA A 360 -2.01 12.73 1.81
CA ALA A 360 -1.44 12.77 0.47
C ALA A 360 -1.43 14.19 -0.11
N ALA A 361 -2.53 14.94 0.06
CA ALA A 361 -2.59 16.33 -0.36
C ALA A 361 -1.52 17.19 0.33
N PHE A 362 -1.38 17.09 1.65
CA PHE A 362 -0.30 17.76 2.39
C PHE A 362 1.10 17.33 1.94
N GLY A 363 1.27 16.04 1.64
CA GLY A 363 2.57 15.50 1.26
C GLY A 363 3.04 15.94 -0.13
N THR A 364 2.11 16.08 -1.05
CA THR A 364 2.43 16.40 -2.46
C THR A 364 2.20 17.86 -2.82
N GLY A 365 1.38 18.60 -2.05
CA GLY A 365 0.90 19.91 -2.43
C GLY A 365 -0.13 19.88 -3.58
N GLU A 366 -0.55 18.70 -4.01
CA GLU A 366 -1.48 18.49 -5.11
C GLU A 366 -2.90 18.24 -4.60
N ARG A 367 -3.89 18.47 -5.46
CA ARG A 367 -5.26 18.01 -5.20
C ARG A 367 -5.26 16.49 -5.12
N SER A 368 -5.78 15.93 -4.03
CA SER A 368 -5.96 14.49 -3.89
C SER A 368 -7.38 14.06 -4.25
N VAL A 369 -7.53 12.80 -4.62
CA VAL A 369 -8.82 12.17 -4.85
C VAL A 369 -8.99 11.01 -3.87
N LEU A 370 -10.16 10.93 -3.24
CA LEU A 370 -10.59 9.78 -2.47
C LEU A 370 -11.65 9.00 -3.24
N VAL A 371 -11.42 7.71 -3.48
CA VAL A 371 -12.45 6.78 -3.94
C VAL A 371 -12.91 5.96 -2.74
N THR A 372 -14.19 6.08 -2.36
CA THR A 372 -14.73 5.44 -1.17
C THR A 372 -16.11 4.82 -1.42
N GLY A 373 -16.62 4.07 -0.47
CA GLY A 373 -17.99 3.61 -0.39
C GLY A 373 -18.68 4.17 0.87
N ASP A 374 -19.99 4.20 0.87
CA ASP A 374 -20.82 4.71 1.97
C ASP A 374 -20.52 4.02 3.31
N GLY A 375 -20.22 2.72 3.29
CA GLY A 375 -19.86 1.96 4.49
C GLY A 375 -18.53 2.37 5.11
N SER A 376 -17.49 2.46 4.31
CA SER A 376 -16.15 2.83 4.75
C SER A 376 -16.06 4.31 5.15
N PHE A 377 -16.62 5.20 4.32
CA PHE A 377 -16.64 6.64 4.62
C PHE A 377 -17.30 6.92 5.97
N GLY A 378 -18.38 6.20 6.28
CA GLY A 378 -19.10 6.36 7.54
C GLY A 378 -18.28 6.03 8.81
N MET A 379 -17.11 5.40 8.67
CA MET A 379 -16.25 5.07 9.82
C MET A 379 -15.35 6.21 10.26
N CYS A 380 -15.00 7.13 9.34
CA CYS A 380 -14.11 8.27 9.62
C CYS A 380 -14.62 9.59 9.02
N LEU A 381 -15.94 9.72 8.85
CA LEU A 381 -16.56 10.90 8.23
C LEU A 381 -16.28 12.21 8.98
N ASN A 382 -16.01 12.15 10.29
CA ASN A 382 -15.70 13.35 11.10
C ASN A 382 -14.40 14.03 10.63
N GLU A 383 -13.49 13.31 9.98
CA GLU A 383 -12.25 13.91 9.43
C GLU A 383 -12.52 14.86 8.26
N LEU A 384 -13.76 14.91 7.77
CA LEU A 384 -14.18 15.96 6.84
C LEU A 384 -14.06 17.36 7.47
N ALA A 385 -14.28 17.47 8.79
CA ALA A 385 -14.02 18.71 9.53
C ALA A 385 -12.56 19.15 9.43
N THR A 386 -11.63 18.21 9.54
CA THR A 386 -10.18 18.45 9.37
C THR A 386 -9.89 18.93 7.94
N ALA A 387 -10.42 18.22 6.93
CA ALA A 387 -10.20 18.59 5.53
C ALA A 387 -10.69 20.02 5.22
N VAL A 388 -11.89 20.36 5.69
CA VAL A 388 -12.49 21.70 5.47
C VAL A 388 -11.73 22.78 6.23
N SER A 389 -11.47 22.58 7.54
CA SER A 389 -10.79 23.59 8.37
C SER A 389 -9.36 23.90 7.90
N GLN A 390 -8.70 22.92 7.28
CA GLN A 390 -7.35 23.07 6.73
C GLN A 390 -7.34 23.42 5.24
N ASN A 391 -8.50 23.67 4.63
CA ASN A 391 -8.63 23.96 3.19
C ASN A 391 -7.90 22.94 2.30
N VAL A 392 -8.01 21.66 2.62
CA VAL A 392 -7.35 20.58 1.88
C VAL A 392 -7.95 20.46 0.48
N PRO A 393 -7.16 20.55 -0.60
CA PRO A 393 -7.67 20.36 -1.95
C PRO A 393 -8.00 18.87 -2.19
N LEU A 394 -9.24 18.49 -1.92
CA LEU A 394 -9.72 17.11 -1.91
C LEU A 394 -11.00 16.96 -2.73
N VAL A 395 -11.05 15.94 -3.59
CA VAL A 395 -12.28 15.47 -4.24
C VAL A 395 -12.61 14.07 -3.71
N ILE A 396 -13.88 13.86 -3.34
CA ILE A 396 -14.37 12.56 -2.83
C ILE A 396 -15.36 11.99 -3.84
N LEU A 397 -14.99 10.88 -4.48
CA LEU A 397 -15.90 10.06 -5.27
C LEU A 397 -16.44 8.92 -4.39
N MET A 398 -17.70 9.03 -3.97
CA MET A 398 -18.36 8.02 -3.16
C MET A 398 -19.25 7.13 -4.04
N LEU A 399 -18.92 5.85 -4.12
CA LEU A 399 -19.76 4.82 -4.75
C LEU A 399 -20.76 4.30 -3.71
N ASN A 400 -21.91 4.98 -3.63
CA ASN A 400 -22.95 4.71 -2.65
C ASN A 400 -23.89 3.61 -3.14
N ASN A 401 -23.71 2.40 -2.67
CA ASN A 401 -24.51 1.23 -3.05
C ASN A 401 -25.40 0.68 -1.92
N GLY A 402 -25.36 1.27 -0.73
CA GLY A 402 -26.15 0.87 0.43
C GLY A 402 -25.80 -0.50 1.01
N VAL A 403 -24.62 -1.05 0.66
CA VAL A 403 -24.20 -2.38 1.15
C VAL A 403 -22.73 -2.44 1.47
N LEU A 404 -22.32 -3.34 2.37
CA LEU A 404 -20.95 -3.79 2.51
C LEU A 404 -20.62 -4.76 1.36
N GLY A 405 -20.37 -4.19 0.18
CA GLY A 405 -20.38 -4.91 -1.09
C GLY A 405 -19.39 -6.07 -1.16
N MET A 406 -18.17 -5.91 -0.61
CA MET A 406 -17.17 -6.98 -0.58
C MET A 406 -17.64 -8.15 0.29
N VAL A 407 -18.17 -7.89 1.46
CA VAL A 407 -18.69 -8.95 2.37
C VAL A 407 -19.89 -9.66 1.71
N ARG A 408 -20.81 -8.90 1.10
CA ARG A 408 -21.95 -9.47 0.38
C ARG A 408 -21.50 -10.33 -0.81
N GLN A 409 -20.47 -9.94 -1.53
CA GLN A 409 -19.89 -10.74 -2.62
C GLN A 409 -19.37 -12.09 -2.09
N TRP A 410 -18.69 -12.11 -0.95
CA TRP A 410 -18.23 -13.34 -0.31
C TRP A 410 -19.39 -14.22 0.12
N GLN A 411 -20.43 -13.64 0.72
CA GLN A 411 -21.64 -14.38 1.09
C GLN A 411 -22.33 -14.98 -0.14
N THR A 412 -22.27 -14.28 -1.28
CA THR A 412 -22.80 -14.79 -2.54
C THR A 412 -22.01 -15.98 -3.08
N LEU A 413 -20.67 -15.89 -3.04
CA LEU A 413 -19.78 -16.85 -3.71
C LEU A 413 -19.45 -18.08 -2.86
N PHE A 414 -19.35 -17.92 -1.54
CA PHE A 414 -18.81 -18.94 -0.65
C PHE A 414 -19.76 -19.38 0.48
N PHE A 415 -20.88 -18.69 0.67
CA PHE A 415 -21.80 -18.96 1.78
C PHE A 415 -23.26 -19.12 1.28
N ASP A 416 -23.44 -19.73 0.12
CA ASP A 416 -24.75 -20.10 -0.46
C ASP A 416 -25.80 -18.98 -0.42
N LYS A 417 -25.35 -17.70 -0.56
CA LYS A 417 -26.19 -16.50 -0.48
C LYS A 417 -26.87 -16.28 0.89
N HIS A 418 -26.31 -16.85 1.95
CA HIS A 418 -26.77 -16.56 3.31
C HIS A 418 -26.30 -15.15 3.71
N TYR A 419 -27.12 -14.15 3.39
CA TYR A 419 -26.80 -12.75 3.65
C TYR A 419 -27.07 -12.38 5.10
N SER A 420 -26.10 -11.78 5.78
CA SER A 420 -26.20 -11.29 7.15
C SER A 420 -25.48 -9.96 7.31
N ASN A 421 -26.16 -8.96 7.87
CA ASN A 421 -25.61 -7.65 8.26
C ASN A 421 -24.80 -6.91 7.18
N THR A 422 -25.10 -7.12 5.89
CA THR A 422 -24.41 -6.47 4.79
C THR A 422 -25.18 -5.33 4.16
N ILE A 423 -26.47 -5.21 4.45
CA ILE A 423 -27.29 -4.08 3.99
C ILE A 423 -27.09 -2.94 4.99
N LEU A 424 -26.72 -1.78 4.46
CA LEU A 424 -26.59 -0.55 5.22
C LEU A 424 -27.91 0.24 5.09
N ASP A 425 -28.88 -0.10 5.94
CA ASP A 425 -30.15 0.63 6.02
C ASP A 425 -29.95 1.99 6.71
N ARG A 426 -29.10 2.82 6.12
CA ARG A 426 -28.79 4.17 6.60
C ARG A 426 -29.62 5.19 5.85
N LYS A 427 -30.24 6.08 6.61
CA LYS A 427 -30.93 7.27 6.06
C LYS A 427 -29.99 8.46 5.92
N THR A 428 -28.68 8.24 5.86
CA THR A 428 -27.68 9.31 5.80
C THR A 428 -27.73 9.99 4.43
N ASP A 429 -28.06 11.26 4.41
CA ASP A 429 -27.90 12.14 3.25
C ASP A 429 -26.46 12.67 3.25
N PHE A 430 -25.61 12.12 2.40
CA PHE A 430 -24.20 12.52 2.33
C PHE A 430 -23.99 13.89 1.71
N VAL A 431 -24.94 14.38 0.87
CA VAL A 431 -24.90 15.73 0.33
C VAL A 431 -25.22 16.76 1.42
N ALA A 432 -26.25 16.53 2.21
CA ALA A 432 -26.56 17.37 3.35
C ALA A 432 -25.45 17.34 4.40
N LEU A 433 -24.85 16.16 4.64
CA LEU A 433 -23.73 15.98 5.55
C LEU A 433 -22.51 16.78 5.09
N SER A 434 -22.11 16.70 3.81
CA SER A 434 -20.96 17.46 3.30
C SER A 434 -21.15 18.97 3.51
N ARG A 435 -22.34 19.48 3.22
CA ARG A 435 -22.69 20.90 3.44
C ARG A 435 -22.67 21.29 4.92
N ALA A 436 -23.10 20.40 5.82
CA ALA A 436 -23.05 20.64 7.26
C ALA A 436 -21.61 20.76 7.79
N PHE A 437 -20.64 20.10 7.15
CA PHE A 437 -19.22 20.27 7.42
C PHE A 437 -18.58 21.46 6.70
N GLY A 438 -19.31 22.14 5.81
CA GLY A 438 -18.80 23.28 5.04
C GLY A 438 -18.11 22.88 3.72
N ALA A 439 -18.32 21.67 3.25
CA ALA A 439 -17.88 21.20 1.94
C ALA A 439 -19.03 21.23 0.92
N ASP A 440 -18.70 21.38 -0.36
CA ASP A 440 -19.67 21.18 -1.41
C ASP A 440 -19.98 19.70 -1.61
N GLY A 441 -21.21 19.40 -1.99
CA GLY A 441 -21.65 18.04 -2.29
C GLY A 441 -22.74 18.02 -3.34
N THR A 442 -22.63 17.06 -4.24
CA THR A 442 -23.63 16.78 -5.27
C THR A 442 -23.87 15.28 -5.38
N ARG A 443 -25.00 14.90 -5.91
CA ARG A 443 -25.37 13.53 -6.24
C ARG A 443 -25.51 13.40 -7.75
N ALA A 444 -24.97 12.33 -8.28
CA ALA A 444 -25.13 11.94 -9.67
C ALA A 444 -25.84 10.58 -9.73
N ASP A 445 -26.92 10.50 -10.47
CA ASP A 445 -27.70 9.27 -10.73
C ASP A 445 -27.49 8.78 -12.18
N THR A 446 -26.88 9.60 -13.02
CA THR A 446 -26.49 9.25 -14.39
C THR A 446 -25.01 9.53 -14.64
N LEU A 447 -24.44 8.98 -15.72
CA LEU A 447 -23.05 9.22 -16.08
C LEU A 447 -22.84 10.68 -16.52
N GLU A 448 -23.82 11.26 -17.21
CA GLU A 448 -23.81 12.66 -17.67
C GLU A 448 -23.80 13.64 -16.50
N GLU A 449 -24.53 13.34 -15.42
CA GLU A 449 -24.52 14.15 -14.20
C GLU A 449 -23.19 14.06 -13.44
N LEU A 450 -22.46 12.95 -13.59
CA LEU A 450 -21.16 12.76 -12.97
C LEU A 450 -20.05 13.51 -13.71
N GLU A 451 -20.14 13.60 -15.04
CA GLU A 451 -19.17 14.30 -15.92
C GLU A 451 -19.37 15.81 -15.91
#